data_d5134c5aa76aeca3bf37cc0a298e2b4d
#
_entry.id   d5134c5aa76aeca3bf37cc0a298e2b4d
#
_cell.length_a   1.000
_cell.length_b   1.000
_cell.length_c   1.000
_cell.angle_alpha   90.00
_cell.angle_beta   90.00
_cell.angle_gamma   90.00
#
_symmetry.space_group_name_H-M   'P 1'
#
loop_
_entity.id
_entity.type
_entity.pdbx_description
1 polymer ?
#
loop_
_entity_poly.entity_id
_entity_poly.type
_entity_poly.pdbx_seq_one_letter_code
_entity_poly.pdbx_strand_id
1 'polypeptide(L)'
;MFKYIHKNIPHTETNYQYMINLGMDDDQIESVYRQRDFELQQHQEIAKNTRDAAIGANINIAGHAFQVGPKARDNINEAINKCQRDELPDSETRNWILADNAVAAVTFANLKDVMNAYAARMDVIYQDYATWRAGDKKEPFST
;
A
#
# COMPACT_ATOMS: atom_id res chain seq x y z
N MET A 1 -2.93 -7.90 17.69
CA MET A 1 -2.24 -7.85 19.01
C MET A 1 -1.42 -9.12 19.19
N PHE A 2 -0.17 -8.99 19.60
CA PHE A 2 0.71 -10.13 19.88
C PHE A 2 0.20 -10.97 21.05
N LYS A 3 0.23 -12.29 20.92
CA LYS A 3 -0.15 -13.25 21.96
C LYS A 3 0.87 -14.39 22.01
N TYR A 4 1.15 -14.86 23.21
CA TYR A 4 1.94 -16.08 23.43
C TYR A 4 1.21 -17.02 24.39
N ILE A 5 1.56 -18.30 24.38
CA ILE A 5 0.92 -19.31 25.21
C ILE A 5 1.93 -19.82 26.23
N HIS A 6 1.54 -19.80 27.51
CA HIS A 6 2.29 -20.42 28.57
C HIS A 6 1.35 -21.32 29.39
N LYS A 7 1.70 -22.60 29.55
CA LYS A 7 0.87 -23.62 30.24
C LYS A 7 -0.58 -23.68 29.71
N ASN A 8 -0.72 -23.61 28.36
CA ASN A 8 -1.99 -23.60 27.62
C ASN A 8 -2.90 -22.38 27.87
N ILE A 9 -2.37 -21.33 28.47
CA ILE A 9 -3.09 -20.08 28.70
C ILE A 9 -2.51 -18.99 27.77
N PRO A 10 -3.34 -18.28 27.01
CA PRO A 10 -2.87 -17.17 26.20
C PRO A 10 -2.60 -15.92 27.05
N HIS A 11 -1.49 -15.26 26.77
CA HIS A 11 -1.07 -14.02 27.43
C HIS A 11 -0.75 -12.94 26.37
N THR A 12 -0.98 -11.68 26.73
CA THR A 12 -0.65 -10.52 25.88
C THR A 12 0.38 -9.60 26.52
N GLU A 13 0.57 -9.69 27.84
CA GLU A 13 1.55 -8.87 28.56
C GLU A 13 2.96 -9.42 28.35
N THR A 14 3.87 -8.59 27.86
CA THR A 14 5.26 -8.95 27.56
C THR A 14 6.27 -8.29 28.52
N ASN A 15 5.81 -7.75 29.63
CA ASN A 15 6.72 -7.25 30.65
C ASN A 15 7.54 -8.41 31.24
N TYR A 16 8.85 -8.21 31.40
CA TYR A 16 9.76 -9.25 31.90
C TYR A 16 9.33 -9.77 33.26
N GLN A 17 9.00 -8.88 34.19
CA GLN A 17 8.60 -9.28 35.53
C GLN A 17 7.28 -10.07 35.53
N TYR A 18 6.34 -9.71 34.69
CA TYR A 18 5.11 -10.45 34.50
C TYR A 18 5.37 -11.90 34.09
N MET A 19 6.26 -12.09 33.09
CA MET A 19 6.62 -13.42 32.60
C MET A 19 7.40 -14.24 33.65
N ILE A 20 8.27 -13.62 34.43
CA ILE A 20 8.94 -14.26 35.60
C ILE A 20 7.90 -14.72 36.62
N ASN A 21 6.91 -13.89 36.91
CA ASN A 21 5.84 -14.23 37.85
C ASN A 21 4.95 -15.39 37.36
N LEU A 22 4.87 -15.62 36.05
CA LEU A 22 4.22 -16.79 35.47
C LEU A 22 5.05 -18.09 35.61
N GLY A 23 6.29 -17.99 36.10
CA GLY A 23 7.21 -19.12 36.19
C GLY A 23 7.97 -19.44 34.90
N MET A 24 8.08 -18.49 33.99
CA MET A 24 8.88 -18.64 32.77
C MET A 24 10.36 -18.46 33.08
N ASP A 25 11.20 -19.28 32.48
CA ASP A 25 12.65 -19.11 32.49
C ASP A 25 13.15 -18.11 31.44
N ASP A 26 14.43 -17.75 31.50
CA ASP A 26 15.01 -16.77 30.59
C ASP A 26 14.94 -17.20 29.12
N ASP A 27 15.12 -18.49 28.83
CA ASP A 27 15.05 -19.00 27.45
C ASP A 27 13.63 -18.92 26.89
N GLN A 28 12.64 -19.19 27.73
CA GLN A 28 11.21 -19.04 27.36
C GLN A 28 10.85 -17.58 27.10
N ILE A 29 11.31 -16.67 27.95
CA ILE A 29 11.08 -15.23 27.80
C ILE A 29 11.75 -14.71 26.53
N GLU A 30 12.99 -15.09 26.28
CA GLU A 30 13.70 -14.71 25.07
C GLU A 30 12.98 -15.24 23.82
N SER A 31 12.45 -16.45 23.87
CA SER A 31 11.65 -17.03 22.78
C SER A 31 10.39 -16.20 22.50
N VAL A 32 9.70 -15.72 23.52
CA VAL A 32 8.55 -14.83 23.39
C VAL A 32 8.95 -13.53 22.72
N TYR A 33 10.05 -12.91 23.13
CA TYR A 33 10.54 -11.67 22.53
C TYR A 33 10.92 -11.86 21.05
N ARG A 34 11.58 -12.95 20.72
CA ARG A 34 11.91 -13.27 19.31
C ARG A 34 10.66 -13.46 18.46
N GLN A 35 9.66 -14.14 18.98
CA GLN A 35 8.39 -14.33 18.28
C GLN A 35 7.67 -13.00 18.06
N ARG A 36 7.63 -12.15 19.06
CA ARG A 36 7.03 -10.82 18.99
C ARG A 36 7.72 -9.96 17.92
N ASP A 37 9.05 -9.95 17.92
CA ASP A 37 9.83 -9.15 16.97
C ASP A 37 9.65 -9.67 15.54
N PHE A 38 9.58 -10.98 15.36
CA PHE A 38 9.29 -11.60 14.07
C PHE A 38 7.90 -11.23 13.54
N GLU A 39 6.86 -11.33 14.38
CA GLU A 39 5.50 -10.97 13.99
C GLU A 39 5.39 -9.47 13.66
N LEU A 40 6.05 -8.61 14.44
CA LEU A 40 6.09 -7.19 14.16
C LEU A 40 6.75 -6.89 12.81
N GLN A 41 7.85 -7.56 12.50
CA GLN A 41 8.52 -7.42 11.22
C GLN A 41 7.63 -7.91 10.06
N GLN A 42 6.90 -9.01 10.25
CA GLN A 42 5.94 -9.50 9.27
C GLN A 42 4.79 -8.52 9.05
N HIS A 43 4.25 -7.93 10.11
CA HIS A 43 3.21 -6.89 10.00
C HIS A 43 3.69 -5.68 9.20
N GLN A 44 4.94 -5.27 9.37
CA GLN A 44 5.54 -4.17 8.60
C GLN A 44 5.68 -4.51 7.12
N GLU A 45 6.12 -5.73 6.80
CA GLU A 45 6.26 -6.19 5.42
C GLU A 45 4.90 -6.31 4.72
N ILE A 46 3.91 -6.89 5.39
CA ILE A 46 2.53 -6.97 4.89
C ILE A 46 1.94 -5.58 4.70
N ALA A 47 2.15 -4.66 5.65
CA ALA A 47 1.67 -3.28 5.55
C ALA A 47 2.24 -2.55 4.34
N LYS A 48 3.54 -2.71 4.09
CA LYS A 48 4.20 -2.16 2.92
C LYS A 48 3.60 -2.69 1.62
N ASN A 49 3.40 -4.00 1.53
CA ASN A 49 2.80 -4.64 0.37
C ASN A 49 1.35 -4.20 0.16
N THR A 50 0.57 -4.10 1.23
CA THR A 50 -0.81 -3.60 1.20
C THR A 50 -0.86 -2.16 0.69
N ARG A 51 0.01 -1.29 1.19
CA ARG A 51 0.15 0.08 0.73
C ARG A 51 0.45 0.14 -0.78
N ASP A 52 1.47 -0.59 -1.20
CA ASP A 52 1.94 -0.55 -2.59
C ASP A 52 0.89 -1.12 -3.56
N ALA A 53 0.20 -2.19 -3.19
CA ALA A 53 -0.89 -2.76 -3.97
C ALA A 53 -2.07 -1.79 -4.10
N ALA A 54 -2.44 -1.10 -3.03
CA ALA A 54 -3.53 -0.14 -3.05
C ALA A 54 -3.20 1.09 -3.91
N ILE A 55 -1.97 1.60 -3.81
CA ILE A 55 -1.50 2.73 -4.63
C ILE A 55 -1.46 2.34 -6.11
N GLY A 56 -0.99 1.14 -6.43
CA GLY A 56 -0.79 0.66 -7.79
C GLY A 56 -2.02 0.04 -8.46
N ALA A 57 -3.16 -0.05 -7.77
CA ALA A 57 -4.38 -0.60 -8.34
C ALA A 57 -4.85 0.21 -9.56
N ASN A 58 -5.51 -0.45 -10.53
CA ASN A 58 -6.03 0.22 -11.71
C ASN A 58 -6.94 1.40 -11.35
N ILE A 59 -6.98 2.40 -12.22
CA ILE A 59 -7.84 3.57 -12.07
C ILE A 59 -8.87 3.58 -13.19
N ASN A 60 -10.14 3.78 -12.84
CA ASN A 60 -11.25 3.87 -13.79
C ASN A 60 -11.55 5.33 -14.09
N ILE A 61 -11.40 5.71 -15.36
CA ILE A 61 -11.75 7.04 -15.88
C ILE A 61 -12.55 6.85 -17.17
N ALA A 62 -13.65 7.55 -17.30
CA ALA A 62 -14.49 7.54 -18.50
C ALA A 62 -14.91 6.12 -18.95
N GLY A 63 -15.16 5.22 -17.99
CA GLY A 63 -15.56 3.84 -18.26
C GLY A 63 -14.40 2.90 -18.66
N HIS A 64 -13.16 3.34 -18.59
CA HIS A 64 -11.98 2.55 -18.91
C HIS A 64 -11.08 2.34 -17.69
N ALA A 65 -10.50 1.14 -17.57
CA ALA A 65 -9.55 0.81 -16.52
C ALA A 65 -8.12 1.03 -17.02
N PHE A 66 -7.38 1.91 -16.35
CA PHE A 66 -6.00 2.26 -16.67
C PHE A 66 -5.03 1.62 -15.69
N GLN A 67 -3.95 1.04 -16.21
CA GLN A 67 -2.80 0.67 -15.39
C GLN A 67 -2.07 1.94 -14.94
N VAL A 68 -1.58 1.93 -13.70
CA VAL A 68 -0.84 3.05 -13.10
C VAL A 68 0.45 2.60 -12.39
N GLY A 69 1.01 1.47 -12.79
CA GLY A 69 2.36 1.09 -12.40
C GLY A 69 3.40 2.10 -12.91
N PRO A 70 4.65 2.04 -12.46
CA PRO A 70 5.67 3.04 -12.80
C PRO A 70 5.81 3.28 -14.31
N LYS A 71 5.90 2.20 -15.09
CA LYS A 71 6.02 2.32 -16.56
C LYS A 71 4.77 2.91 -17.20
N ALA A 72 3.59 2.52 -16.75
CA ALA A 72 2.33 3.06 -17.25
C ALA A 72 2.23 4.56 -16.97
N ARG A 73 2.61 5.01 -15.78
CA ARG A 73 2.65 6.43 -15.41
C ARG A 73 3.63 7.21 -16.27
N ASP A 74 4.82 6.66 -16.53
CA ASP A 74 5.81 7.30 -17.41
C ASP A 74 5.24 7.49 -18.82
N ASN A 75 4.56 6.48 -19.35
CA ASN A 75 3.92 6.56 -20.67
C ASN A 75 2.80 7.62 -20.69
N ILE A 76 1.98 7.68 -19.66
CA ILE A 76 0.90 8.68 -19.54
C ILE A 76 1.50 10.09 -19.49
N ASN A 77 2.48 10.30 -18.63
CA ASN A 77 3.15 11.60 -18.50
C ASN A 77 3.82 12.04 -19.79
N GLU A 78 4.47 11.12 -20.48
CA GLU A 78 5.10 11.46 -21.78
C GLU A 78 4.06 11.82 -22.84
N ALA A 79 2.92 11.12 -22.87
CA ALA A 79 1.83 11.48 -23.79
C ALA A 79 1.25 12.87 -23.46
N ILE A 80 1.07 13.20 -22.20
CA ILE A 80 0.61 14.53 -21.74
C ILE A 80 1.63 15.61 -22.14
N ASN A 81 2.91 15.36 -21.87
CA ASN A 81 3.98 16.30 -22.20
C ASN A 81 4.06 16.55 -23.72
N LYS A 82 3.92 15.50 -24.54
CA LYS A 82 3.88 15.63 -26.00
C LYS A 82 2.68 16.47 -26.46
N CYS A 83 1.51 16.23 -25.88
CA CYS A 83 0.32 17.02 -26.17
C CYS A 83 0.56 18.51 -25.92
N GLN A 84 1.21 18.84 -24.82
CA GLN A 84 1.55 20.23 -24.46
C GLN A 84 2.57 20.82 -25.42
N ARG A 85 3.62 20.09 -25.76
CA ARG A 85 4.65 20.54 -26.71
C ARG A 85 4.08 20.81 -28.11
N ASP A 86 3.16 19.97 -28.56
CA ASP A 86 2.53 20.07 -29.88
C ASP A 86 1.30 21.02 -29.85
N GLU A 87 1.01 21.64 -28.73
CA GLU A 87 -0.13 22.56 -28.53
C GLU A 87 -1.48 21.93 -28.94
N LEU A 88 -1.64 20.62 -28.72
CA LEU A 88 -2.88 19.90 -28.99
C LEU A 88 -3.94 20.19 -27.94
N PRO A 89 -5.23 20.22 -28.33
CA PRO A 89 -6.29 20.37 -27.33
C PRO A 89 -6.45 19.12 -26.47
N ASP A 90 -6.93 19.29 -25.25
CA ASP A 90 -7.18 18.17 -24.31
C ASP A 90 -8.22 17.19 -24.83
N SER A 91 -9.08 17.60 -25.77
CA SER A 91 -10.06 16.75 -26.43
C SER A 91 -9.48 15.86 -27.53
N GLU A 92 -8.23 16.05 -27.91
CA GLU A 92 -7.55 15.20 -28.88
C GLU A 92 -7.49 13.77 -28.37
N THR A 93 -7.76 12.79 -29.25
CA THR A 93 -7.81 11.38 -28.88
C THR A 93 -6.56 10.62 -29.31
N ARG A 94 -6.27 9.58 -28.55
CA ARG A 94 -5.24 8.60 -28.85
C ARG A 94 -5.73 7.20 -28.57
N ASN A 95 -5.24 6.24 -29.35
CA ASN A 95 -5.40 4.84 -28.99
C ASN A 95 -4.54 4.51 -27.79
N TRP A 96 -5.14 3.88 -26.80
CA TRP A 96 -4.47 3.52 -25.54
C TRP A 96 -4.74 2.06 -25.21
N ILE A 97 -3.71 1.36 -24.73
CA ILE A 97 -3.86 -0.02 -24.26
C ILE A 97 -4.29 0.03 -22.80
N LEU A 98 -5.49 -0.49 -22.52
CA LEU A 98 -6.08 -0.51 -21.21
C LEU A 98 -5.56 -1.69 -20.35
N ALA A 99 -5.97 -1.74 -19.10
CA ALA A 99 -5.53 -2.77 -18.14
C ALA A 99 -5.89 -4.21 -18.57
N ASP A 100 -6.97 -4.38 -19.34
CA ASP A 100 -7.40 -5.67 -19.90
C ASP A 100 -6.78 -5.99 -21.28
N ASN A 101 -5.80 -5.21 -21.72
CA ASN A 101 -5.18 -5.25 -23.05
C ASN A 101 -6.11 -4.84 -24.20
N ALA A 102 -7.31 -4.36 -23.93
CA ALA A 102 -8.15 -3.76 -24.96
C ALA A 102 -7.58 -2.41 -25.41
N VAL A 103 -7.82 -2.05 -26.66
CA VAL A 103 -7.45 -0.73 -27.20
C VAL A 103 -8.70 0.15 -27.22
N ALA A 104 -8.59 1.34 -26.66
CA ALA A 104 -9.65 2.35 -26.67
C ALA A 104 -9.10 3.71 -27.08
N ALA A 105 -9.96 4.51 -27.72
CA ALA A 105 -9.66 5.92 -27.95
C ALA A 105 -9.91 6.71 -26.67
N VAL A 106 -8.87 7.35 -26.15
CA VAL A 106 -8.94 8.17 -24.96
C VAL A 106 -8.47 9.59 -25.27
N THR A 107 -8.95 10.55 -24.51
CA THR A 107 -8.52 11.96 -24.64
C THR A 107 -7.32 12.25 -23.72
N PHE A 108 -6.58 13.31 -24.03
CA PHE A 108 -5.55 13.80 -23.11
C PHE A 108 -6.15 14.25 -21.78
N ALA A 109 -7.38 14.78 -21.80
CA ALA A 109 -8.12 15.07 -20.55
C ALA A 109 -8.29 13.81 -19.69
N ASN A 110 -8.65 12.66 -20.31
CA ASN A 110 -8.74 11.39 -19.60
C ASN A 110 -7.41 10.99 -18.97
N LEU A 111 -6.30 11.11 -19.68
CA LEU A 111 -4.96 10.78 -19.16
C LEU A 111 -4.57 11.69 -17.99
N LYS A 112 -4.88 12.98 -18.06
CA LYS A 112 -4.68 13.91 -16.95
C LYS A 112 -5.52 13.53 -15.72
N ASP A 113 -6.76 13.15 -15.94
CA ASP A 113 -7.65 12.70 -14.86
C ASP A 113 -7.12 11.42 -14.19
N VAL A 114 -6.55 10.49 -14.95
CA VAL A 114 -5.90 9.31 -14.39
C VAL A 114 -4.76 9.71 -13.45
N MET A 115 -3.89 10.62 -13.88
CA MET A 115 -2.75 11.07 -13.08
C MET A 115 -3.17 11.86 -11.85
N ASN A 116 -4.21 12.69 -11.96
CA ASN A 116 -4.78 13.41 -10.82
C ASN A 116 -5.38 12.45 -9.80
N ALA A 117 -6.13 11.45 -10.26
CA ALA A 117 -6.71 10.43 -9.39
C ALA A 117 -5.64 9.58 -8.71
N TYR A 118 -4.58 9.24 -9.44
CA TYR A 118 -3.43 8.53 -8.87
C TYR A 118 -2.76 9.36 -7.76
N ALA A 119 -2.46 10.62 -8.02
CA ALA A 119 -1.81 11.49 -7.04
C ALA A 119 -2.65 11.67 -5.76
N ALA A 120 -3.96 11.88 -5.90
CA ALA A 120 -4.88 12.00 -4.77
C ALA A 120 -4.94 10.71 -3.94
N ARG A 121 -5.04 9.55 -4.60
CA ARG A 121 -5.03 8.25 -3.92
C ARG A 121 -3.72 7.96 -3.21
N MET A 122 -2.61 8.23 -3.87
CA MET A 122 -1.28 8.07 -3.29
C MET A 122 -1.14 8.91 -2.02
N ASP A 123 -1.55 10.17 -2.06
CA ASP A 123 -1.44 11.05 -0.90
C ASP A 123 -2.24 10.51 0.31
N VAL A 124 -3.50 10.13 0.11
CA VAL A 124 -4.35 9.58 1.18
C VAL A 124 -3.73 8.31 1.77
N ILE A 125 -3.32 7.35 0.92
CA ILE A 125 -2.76 6.09 1.38
C ILE A 125 -1.43 6.28 2.11
N TYR A 126 -0.55 7.18 1.62
CA TYR A 126 0.71 7.47 2.30
C TYR A 126 0.49 8.15 3.65
N GLN A 127 -0.48 9.06 3.78
CA GLN A 127 -0.80 9.67 5.07
C GLN A 127 -1.32 8.64 6.07
N ASP A 128 -2.22 7.76 5.64
CA ASP A 128 -2.74 6.68 6.47
C ASP A 128 -1.62 5.70 6.90
N TYR A 129 -0.76 5.33 5.96
CA TYR A 129 0.39 4.48 6.24
C TYR A 129 1.39 5.13 7.19
N ALA A 130 1.69 6.41 7.01
CA ALA A 130 2.58 7.17 7.90
C ALA A 130 2.01 7.23 9.33
N THR A 131 0.72 7.45 9.47
CA THR A 131 0.03 7.45 10.76
C THR A 131 0.11 6.07 11.41
N TRP A 132 -0.14 5.00 10.66
CA TRP A 132 0.00 3.64 11.16
C TRP A 132 1.44 3.34 11.60
N ARG A 133 2.44 3.75 10.82
CA ARG A 133 3.86 3.55 11.17
C ARG A 133 4.29 4.30 12.42
N ALA A 134 3.75 5.49 12.64
CA ALA A 134 4.04 6.29 13.82
C ALA A 134 3.36 5.76 15.09
N GLY A 135 2.32 4.91 14.93
CA GLY A 135 1.59 4.29 16.03
C GLY A 135 2.27 3.05 16.61
N ASP A 136 1.53 2.32 17.42
CA ASP A 136 2.03 1.10 18.09
C ASP A 136 2.04 -0.15 17.20
N LYS A 137 1.45 -0.09 16.01
CA LYS A 137 1.38 -1.16 15.00
C LYS A 137 0.74 -2.46 15.52
N LYS A 138 -0.13 -2.35 16.54
CA LYS A 138 -0.82 -3.52 17.12
C LYS A 138 -1.83 -4.13 16.18
N GLU A 139 -2.48 -3.31 15.38
CA GLU A 139 -3.44 -3.76 14.37
C GLU A 139 -2.78 -3.77 12.99
N PRO A 140 -3.20 -4.70 12.09
CA PRO A 140 -2.72 -4.70 10.71
C PRO A 140 -3.08 -3.40 9.98
N PHE A 141 -2.18 -2.93 9.12
CA PHE A 141 -2.48 -1.81 8.23
C PHE A 141 -3.53 -2.23 7.19
N SER A 142 -4.54 -1.41 7.00
CA SER A 142 -5.57 -1.59 5.98
C SER A 142 -5.85 -0.27 5.26
N THR A 143 -6.31 -0.37 4.02
CA THR A 143 -6.68 0.78 3.16
C THR A 143 -8.17 0.82 2.90
#